data_569f1e5d986a6b92c9d5f87bd56caa4b
#
_entry.id   569f1e5d986a6b92c9d5f87bd56caa4b
#
_cell.length_a   1.000
_cell.length_b   1.000
_cell.length_c   1.000
_cell.angle_alpha   90.00
_cell.angle_beta   90.00
_cell.angle_gamma   90.00
#
_symmetry.space_group_name_H-M   'P 1'
#
loop_
_entity.id
_entity.type
_entity.pdbx_description
1 polymer ?
#
loop_
_entity_poly.entity_id
_entity_poly.type
_entity_poly.pdbx_seq_one_letter_code
_entity_poly.pdbx_strand_id
1 'polypeptide(L)'
;MEPLYTRYIQETFGPDGQVTDWHYHYEDNFNYAYDIIDTMAAAEPWRLAMLWRNDRGAELKLTLEDLSVMSNRMANLFRSHGLKRGDVILTALRSHWSWWIVALAAHKLGLILAPCSYLLSEQDFLYRMTKAKAKCVVTCRENGADRRVLAAAEQAGVSVRFALGGGSGYLDLLGNMDKQPGVLGRIPTSAKDPILLYFTSGTTGQPKGVLHDGAYTLSNYWGAKYMQDIHPGSLHFATGDTGWEVVCGTKFYGQWMLGGALLVYDYDRFPPEKVLETLQETKVTGMMAQPTVYRMLTKVGMDKYDLSSITNYAVGGEKLLPDLAKVVQEQTGQPLYEGYAQSETNLIAAASKAFGRREGSMGKILPKYHVEILMEDGSFAAPGEVGEIVIIADGGQRPNGMMTGYLNDEEATRRLWDGDIFHTCDLGSRDADGFLFYQGRNDSIIKTKGYRVSPVEIEDALSLHPAVAECLAVGEPDPDLGQKVKAYVHLNQDYAPGDALRDELMAFHNDACAGFKKIRELEFVGPLRRNPNGKVIRGQFAKTPTKI
;
A
#
# COMPACT_ATOMS: atom_id res chain seq x y z
N MET A 1 19.36 26.23 3.23
CA MET A 1 18.51 25.92 4.41
C MET A 1 18.56 24.43 4.66
N GLU A 2 18.70 24.00 5.89
CA GLU A 2 18.57 22.57 6.21
C GLU A 2 17.16 22.08 5.81
N PRO A 3 17.03 20.87 5.27
CA PRO A 3 15.74 20.31 4.91
C PRO A 3 14.82 20.24 6.14
N LEU A 4 13.54 20.61 5.99
CA LEU A 4 12.61 20.68 7.11
C LEU A 4 12.49 19.37 7.92
N TYR A 5 12.59 18.23 7.23
CA TYR A 5 12.47 16.93 7.88
C TYR A 5 13.53 16.68 8.97
N THR A 6 14.71 17.33 8.89
CA THR A 6 15.79 17.17 9.88
C THR A 6 15.40 17.66 11.27
N ARG A 7 14.35 18.48 11.39
CA ARG A 7 13.77 18.87 12.67
C ARG A 7 13.03 17.74 13.37
N TYR A 8 12.53 16.77 12.58
CA TYR A 8 11.67 15.70 13.05
C TYR A 8 12.34 14.33 13.02
N ILE A 9 13.33 14.15 12.17
CA ILE A 9 14.03 12.90 11.98
C ILE A 9 15.52 13.17 11.91
N GLN A 10 16.27 12.65 12.86
CA GLN A 10 17.71 12.71 12.93
C GLN A 10 18.27 11.32 12.70
N GLU A 11 19.27 11.21 11.82
CA GLU A 11 19.97 9.98 11.51
C GLU A 11 21.46 10.13 11.83
N THR A 12 22.03 9.09 12.39
CA THR A 12 23.48 8.94 12.59
C THR A 12 24.01 7.92 11.61
N PHE A 13 25.12 8.25 10.96
CA PHE A 13 25.72 7.39 9.94
C PHE A 13 27.03 6.82 10.46
N GLY A 14 27.26 5.53 10.20
CA GLY A 14 28.54 4.87 10.41
C GLY A 14 29.60 5.28 9.37
N PRO A 15 30.85 4.82 9.55
CA PRO A 15 31.94 5.12 8.60
C PRO A 15 31.70 4.59 7.19
N ASP A 16 30.84 3.60 7.04
CA ASP A 16 30.43 2.98 5.77
C ASP A 16 29.25 3.71 5.10
N GLY A 17 28.75 4.80 5.75
CA GLY A 17 27.59 5.56 5.27
C GLY A 17 26.24 4.89 5.54
N GLN A 18 26.18 3.80 6.27
CA GLN A 18 24.93 3.19 6.70
C GLN A 18 24.37 3.91 7.93
N VAL A 19 23.03 3.94 8.04
CA VAL A 19 22.35 4.47 9.23
C VAL A 19 22.61 3.52 10.39
N THR A 20 23.23 4.04 11.46
CA THR A 20 23.56 3.28 12.69
C THR A 20 22.64 3.62 13.85
N ASP A 21 22.05 4.80 13.82
CA ASP A 21 21.09 5.25 14.83
C ASP A 21 20.16 6.32 14.25
N TRP A 22 19.00 6.50 14.86
CA TRP A 22 18.01 7.48 14.40
C TRP A 22 17.03 7.82 15.53
N HIS A 23 16.46 9.02 15.48
CA HIS A 23 15.45 9.49 16.42
C HIS A 23 14.36 10.30 15.75
N TYR A 24 13.11 10.14 16.25
CA TYR A 24 12.03 11.05 15.95
C TYR A 24 11.94 12.13 17.02
N HIS A 25 11.86 13.40 16.59
CA HIS A 25 11.67 14.57 17.46
C HIS A 25 10.37 15.26 17.08
N TYR A 26 9.37 15.19 17.93
CA TYR A 26 8.13 15.92 17.74
C TYR A 26 7.43 16.14 19.08
N GLU A 27 6.70 17.25 19.16
CA GLU A 27 5.89 17.60 20.31
C GLU A 27 4.53 16.86 20.26
N ASP A 28 3.86 16.77 21.42
CA ASP A 28 2.53 16.11 21.50
C ASP A 28 1.48 16.73 20.56
N ASN A 29 1.62 18.00 20.20
CA ASN A 29 0.71 18.72 19.31
C ASN A 29 1.13 18.63 17.83
N PHE A 30 2.09 17.79 17.47
CA PHE A 30 2.52 17.62 16.09
C PHE A 30 1.35 17.28 15.18
N ASN A 31 1.28 18.01 14.05
CA ASN A 31 0.27 17.82 13.02
C ASN A 31 0.91 18.03 11.64
N TYR A 32 0.96 16.99 10.82
CA TYR A 32 1.63 17.01 9.54
C TYR A 32 1.20 18.18 8.64
N ALA A 33 -0.08 18.52 8.61
CA ALA A 33 -0.59 19.57 7.74
C ALA A 33 -0.10 20.96 8.16
N TYR A 34 0.01 21.23 9.47
CA TYR A 34 0.55 22.50 9.97
C TYR A 34 2.07 22.52 9.99
N ASP A 35 2.67 21.45 10.56
CA ASP A 35 4.10 21.47 10.91
C ASP A 35 4.99 21.16 9.72
N ILE A 36 4.49 20.42 8.73
CA ILE A 36 5.20 20.16 7.48
C ILE A 36 4.67 21.06 6.35
N ILE A 37 3.41 20.93 5.95
CA ILE A 37 2.90 21.61 4.75
C ILE A 37 2.83 23.12 4.91
N ASP A 38 2.20 23.63 5.97
CA ASP A 38 2.08 25.09 6.16
C ASP A 38 3.44 25.73 6.43
N THR A 39 4.35 25.03 7.16
CA THR A 39 5.72 25.52 7.38
C THR A 39 6.51 25.60 6.07
N MET A 40 6.40 24.60 5.20
CA MET A 40 7.04 24.62 3.89
C MET A 40 6.41 25.66 2.96
N ALA A 41 5.09 25.82 3.00
CA ALA A 41 4.38 26.85 2.25
C ALA A 41 4.79 28.27 2.65
N ALA A 42 5.02 28.51 3.94
CA ALA A 42 5.53 29.80 4.41
C ALA A 42 6.98 30.10 3.97
N ALA A 43 7.81 29.06 3.83
CA ALA A 43 9.21 29.20 3.42
C ALA A 43 9.38 29.28 1.89
N GLU A 44 8.62 28.47 1.13
CA GLU A 44 8.75 28.31 -0.32
C GLU A 44 7.36 28.21 -1.00
N PRO A 45 6.53 29.27 -0.93
CA PRO A 45 5.13 29.24 -1.37
C PRO A 45 4.96 28.79 -2.83
N TRP A 46 5.89 29.19 -3.70
CA TRP A 46 5.85 28.91 -5.15
C TRP A 46 6.35 27.51 -5.54
N ARG A 47 6.92 26.73 -4.63
CA ARG A 47 7.47 25.42 -4.96
C ARG A 47 6.35 24.48 -5.40
N LEU A 48 6.55 23.80 -6.54
CA LEU A 48 5.63 22.79 -7.04
C LEU A 48 5.48 21.68 -6.01
N ALA A 49 4.24 21.39 -5.60
CA ALA A 49 3.89 20.29 -4.73
C ALA A 49 3.21 19.15 -5.51
N MET A 50 2.42 19.48 -6.53
CA MET A 50 1.71 18.48 -7.32
C MET A 50 1.53 18.96 -8.76
N LEU A 51 1.79 18.07 -9.72
CA LEU A 51 1.32 18.13 -11.08
C LEU A 51 0.23 17.08 -11.24
N TRP A 52 -1.01 17.51 -11.38
CA TRP A 52 -2.14 16.61 -11.63
C TRP A 52 -2.52 16.67 -13.09
N ARG A 53 -2.76 15.50 -13.69
CA ARG A 53 -3.31 15.35 -15.04
C ARG A 53 -4.42 14.31 -15.04
N ASN A 54 -5.34 14.37 -15.99
CA ASN A 54 -6.32 13.32 -16.18
C ASN A 54 -6.35 12.79 -17.62
N ASP A 55 -7.07 11.69 -17.80
CA ASP A 55 -7.27 11.01 -19.07
C ASP A 55 -8.14 11.82 -20.08
N ARG A 56 -8.68 12.98 -19.67
CA ARG A 56 -9.47 13.90 -20.49
C ARG A 56 -8.69 15.15 -20.91
N GLY A 57 -7.40 15.20 -20.64
CA GLY A 57 -6.49 16.28 -21.02
C GLY A 57 -6.49 17.49 -20.09
N ALA A 58 -7.13 17.42 -18.91
CA ALA A 58 -6.99 18.50 -17.93
C ALA A 58 -5.66 18.36 -17.17
N GLU A 59 -5.04 19.51 -16.88
CA GLU A 59 -3.82 19.63 -16.09
C GLU A 59 -3.98 20.70 -15.02
N LEU A 60 -3.44 20.45 -13.83
CA LEU A 60 -3.39 21.41 -12.74
C LEU A 60 -2.02 21.29 -12.03
N LYS A 61 -1.40 22.44 -11.82
CA LYS A 61 -0.19 22.57 -11.00
C LYS A 61 -0.58 23.20 -9.68
N LEU A 62 -0.25 22.53 -8.58
CA LEU A 62 -0.46 23.03 -7.23
C LEU A 62 0.90 23.30 -6.58
N THR A 63 1.04 24.48 -6.02
CA THR A 63 2.19 24.89 -5.22
C THR A 63 1.98 24.50 -3.75
N LEU A 64 2.99 24.68 -2.92
CA LEU A 64 2.84 24.49 -1.47
C LEU A 64 1.84 25.48 -0.87
N GLU A 65 1.81 26.75 -1.37
CA GLU A 65 0.83 27.75 -0.95
C GLU A 65 -0.60 27.28 -1.30
N ASP A 66 -0.80 26.74 -2.50
CA ASP A 66 -2.10 26.19 -2.90
C ASP A 66 -2.55 25.08 -1.96
N LEU A 67 -1.65 24.15 -1.60
CA LEU A 67 -1.98 23.10 -0.63
C LEU A 67 -2.41 23.68 0.73
N SER A 68 -1.68 24.68 1.23
CA SER A 68 -1.97 25.32 2.52
C SER A 68 -3.32 26.05 2.47
N VAL A 69 -3.52 26.94 1.49
CA VAL A 69 -4.74 27.76 1.36
C VAL A 69 -5.97 26.91 1.08
N MET A 70 -5.87 25.95 0.14
CA MET A 70 -7.01 25.10 -0.22
C MET A 70 -7.37 24.15 0.92
N SER A 71 -6.40 23.61 1.65
CA SER A 71 -6.69 22.77 2.83
C SER A 71 -7.29 23.60 3.99
N ASN A 72 -6.93 24.87 4.15
CA ASN A 72 -7.60 25.77 5.10
C ASN A 72 -9.06 26.02 4.71
N ARG A 73 -9.34 26.30 3.42
CA ARG A 73 -10.70 26.44 2.90
C ARG A 73 -11.53 25.18 3.13
N MET A 74 -10.97 24.02 2.80
CA MET A 74 -11.63 22.73 2.97
C MET A 74 -11.90 22.42 4.45
N ALA A 75 -10.95 22.71 5.34
CA ALA A 75 -11.15 22.56 6.79
C ALA A 75 -12.24 23.50 7.32
N ASN A 76 -12.28 24.76 6.87
CA ASN A 76 -13.35 25.69 7.21
C ASN A 76 -14.72 25.19 6.70
N LEU A 77 -14.78 24.60 5.49
CA LEU A 77 -16.00 23.97 4.97
C LEU A 77 -16.47 22.84 5.88
N PHE A 78 -15.60 21.91 6.25
CA PHE A 78 -15.97 20.79 7.11
C PHE A 78 -16.43 21.27 8.50
N ARG A 79 -15.72 22.25 9.08
CA ARG A 79 -16.09 22.87 10.37
C ARG A 79 -17.46 23.55 10.31
N SER A 80 -17.78 24.25 9.21
CA SER A 80 -19.10 24.89 9.04
C SER A 80 -20.26 23.91 9.00
N HIS A 81 -19.99 22.64 8.68
CA HIS A 81 -20.95 21.53 8.72
C HIS A 81 -20.87 20.72 10.03
N GLY A 82 -20.20 21.24 11.06
CA GLY A 82 -20.19 20.67 12.40
C GLY A 82 -19.20 19.53 12.61
N LEU A 83 -18.30 19.25 11.67
CA LEU A 83 -17.25 18.26 11.89
C LEU A 83 -16.19 18.77 12.89
N LYS A 84 -15.75 17.89 13.77
CA LYS A 84 -14.82 18.18 14.86
C LYS A 84 -13.86 17.02 15.08
N ARG A 85 -12.78 17.27 15.81
CA ARG A 85 -11.75 16.29 16.18
C ARG A 85 -12.37 14.95 16.60
N GLY A 86 -11.85 13.86 16.04
CA GLY A 86 -12.30 12.50 16.26
C GLY A 86 -13.47 12.03 15.39
N ASP A 87 -14.15 12.93 14.65
CA ASP A 87 -15.15 12.51 13.67
C ASP A 87 -14.51 11.82 12.48
N VAL A 88 -15.20 10.82 11.91
CA VAL A 88 -14.71 10.08 10.75
C VAL A 88 -15.27 10.67 9.46
N ILE A 89 -14.39 10.96 8.50
CA ILE A 89 -14.71 11.33 7.14
C ILE A 89 -14.32 10.19 6.18
N LEU A 90 -15.31 9.60 5.50
CA LEU A 90 -15.06 8.56 4.50
C LEU A 90 -14.90 9.22 3.11
N THR A 91 -13.85 8.85 2.39
CA THR A 91 -13.61 9.34 1.03
C THR A 91 -13.68 8.19 0.02
N ALA A 92 -14.38 8.43 -1.10
CA ALA A 92 -14.48 7.51 -2.24
C ALA A 92 -14.23 8.30 -3.53
N LEU A 93 -12.98 8.69 -3.73
CA LEU A 93 -12.52 9.54 -4.84
C LEU A 93 -11.53 8.76 -5.72
N ARG A 94 -11.54 9.05 -7.01
CA ARG A 94 -10.42 8.69 -7.91
C ARG A 94 -9.14 9.42 -7.47
N SER A 95 -8.05 9.25 -8.23
CA SER A 95 -6.81 10.02 -8.06
C SER A 95 -7.01 11.51 -8.46
N HIS A 96 -8.11 12.12 -8.03
CA HIS A 96 -8.39 13.54 -8.22
C HIS A 96 -7.59 14.36 -7.18
N TRP A 97 -6.98 15.44 -7.58
CA TRP A 97 -6.13 16.31 -6.74
C TRP A 97 -6.81 16.73 -5.41
N SER A 98 -8.11 16.86 -5.39
CA SER A 98 -8.86 17.26 -4.19
C SER A 98 -8.79 16.24 -3.05
N TRP A 99 -8.48 14.96 -3.33
CA TRP A 99 -8.31 13.97 -2.28
C TRP A 99 -7.22 14.38 -1.28
N TRP A 100 -6.08 14.89 -1.77
CA TRP A 100 -4.99 15.36 -0.91
C TRP A 100 -5.37 16.61 -0.12
N ILE A 101 -6.17 17.50 -0.71
CA ILE A 101 -6.71 18.68 -0.01
C ILE A 101 -7.68 18.25 1.10
N VAL A 102 -8.57 17.30 0.84
CA VAL A 102 -9.46 16.70 1.85
C VAL A 102 -8.65 16.05 2.98
N ALA A 103 -7.59 15.29 2.64
CA ALA A 103 -6.74 14.64 3.62
C ALA A 103 -6.01 15.65 4.53
N LEU A 104 -5.39 16.68 3.95
CA LEU A 104 -4.75 17.76 4.73
C LEU A 104 -5.75 18.51 5.61
N ALA A 105 -6.94 18.78 5.09
CA ALA A 105 -8.01 19.44 5.87
C ALA A 105 -8.50 18.56 7.03
N ALA A 106 -8.63 17.26 6.80
CA ALA A 106 -8.98 16.30 7.84
C ALA A 106 -7.91 16.31 8.96
N HIS A 107 -6.64 16.30 8.59
CA HIS A 107 -5.54 16.38 9.57
C HIS A 107 -5.55 17.71 10.36
N LYS A 108 -5.77 18.86 9.68
CA LYS A 108 -5.89 20.16 10.37
C LYS A 108 -6.98 20.19 11.44
N LEU A 109 -8.09 19.47 11.19
CA LEU A 109 -9.21 19.38 12.13
C LEU A 109 -9.11 18.24 13.14
N GLY A 110 -8.13 17.35 13.02
CA GLY A 110 -8.05 16.12 13.80
C GLY A 110 -9.19 15.15 13.49
N LEU A 111 -9.69 15.14 12.25
CA LEU A 111 -10.64 14.13 11.76
C LEU A 111 -9.90 12.84 11.45
N ILE A 112 -10.61 11.73 11.54
CA ILE A 112 -10.13 10.42 11.09
C ILE A 112 -10.50 10.26 9.61
N LEU A 113 -9.52 10.28 8.73
CA LEU A 113 -9.70 10.03 7.30
C LEU A 113 -9.83 8.54 7.06
N ALA A 114 -10.96 8.11 6.47
CA ALA A 114 -11.22 6.72 6.09
C ALA A 114 -11.30 6.60 4.55
N PRO A 115 -10.17 6.43 3.86
CA PRO A 115 -10.14 6.29 2.42
C PRO A 115 -10.74 4.94 1.99
N CYS A 116 -11.53 4.97 0.92
CA CYS A 116 -12.13 3.79 0.31
C CYS A 116 -11.99 3.88 -1.21
N SER A 117 -11.81 2.74 -1.86
CA SER A 117 -11.89 2.70 -3.31
C SER A 117 -13.30 3.12 -3.78
N TYR A 118 -13.37 3.99 -4.76
CA TYR A 118 -14.64 4.41 -5.39
C TYR A 118 -15.32 3.25 -6.16
N LEU A 119 -14.63 2.14 -6.36
CA LEU A 119 -15.13 0.93 -7.03
C LEU A 119 -15.91 -0.01 -6.12
N LEU A 120 -15.93 0.24 -4.82
CA LEU A 120 -16.62 -0.61 -3.84
C LEU A 120 -18.13 -0.70 -4.12
N SER A 121 -18.74 -1.81 -3.67
CA SER A 121 -20.18 -1.99 -3.71
C SER A 121 -20.90 -1.13 -2.66
N GLU A 122 -22.20 -0.95 -2.80
CA GLU A 122 -23.04 -0.28 -1.80
C GLU A 122 -22.92 -0.94 -0.41
N GLN A 123 -22.95 -2.26 -0.36
CA GLN A 123 -22.81 -3.05 0.86
C GLN A 123 -21.44 -2.81 1.54
N ASP A 124 -20.37 -2.72 0.74
CA ASP A 124 -19.04 -2.41 1.24
C ASP A 124 -18.96 -1.01 1.85
N PHE A 125 -19.59 -0.02 1.22
CA PHE A 125 -19.68 1.32 1.77
C PHE A 125 -20.51 1.36 3.06
N LEU A 126 -21.69 0.72 3.05
CA LEU A 126 -22.56 0.63 4.22
C LEU A 126 -21.83 0.03 5.43
N TYR A 127 -21.14 -1.10 5.22
CA TYR A 127 -20.35 -1.74 6.26
C TYR A 127 -19.32 -0.79 6.88
N ARG A 128 -18.53 -0.11 6.03
CA ARG A 128 -17.47 0.80 6.48
C ARG A 128 -18.01 2.03 7.19
N MET A 129 -19.04 2.65 6.64
CA MET A 129 -19.70 3.82 7.26
C MET A 129 -20.28 3.47 8.63
N THR A 130 -20.94 2.32 8.75
CA THR A 130 -21.53 1.85 10.00
C THR A 130 -20.45 1.49 11.02
N LYS A 131 -19.44 0.70 10.62
CA LYS A 131 -18.35 0.26 11.50
C LYS A 131 -17.53 1.44 12.01
N ALA A 132 -17.25 2.41 11.14
CA ALA A 132 -16.50 3.62 11.46
C ALA A 132 -17.35 4.73 12.10
N LYS A 133 -18.66 4.60 12.13
CA LYS A 133 -19.59 5.67 12.56
C LYS A 133 -19.31 6.97 11.80
N ALA A 134 -19.16 6.87 10.47
CA ALA A 134 -18.80 8.01 9.63
C ALA A 134 -19.79 9.17 9.81
N LYS A 135 -19.26 10.40 9.90
CA LYS A 135 -20.05 11.64 10.01
C LYS A 135 -20.19 12.36 8.70
N CYS A 136 -19.22 12.16 7.80
CA CYS A 136 -19.17 12.81 6.50
C CYS A 136 -18.71 11.80 5.45
N VAL A 137 -19.21 11.97 4.23
CA VAL A 137 -18.73 11.28 3.04
C VAL A 137 -18.36 12.28 1.96
N VAL A 138 -17.26 11.97 1.24
CA VAL A 138 -16.83 12.72 0.05
C VAL A 138 -16.66 11.73 -1.08
N THR A 139 -17.31 11.98 -2.23
CA THR A 139 -17.31 11.04 -3.35
C THR A 139 -17.16 11.73 -4.71
N CYS A 140 -17.00 10.93 -5.74
CA CYS A 140 -17.01 11.31 -7.14
C CYS A 140 -18.17 10.64 -7.88
N ARG A 141 -18.44 11.05 -9.13
CA ARG A 141 -19.53 10.48 -9.95
C ARG A 141 -19.09 9.31 -10.81
N GLU A 142 -17.80 9.18 -10.99
CA GLU A 142 -17.21 8.17 -11.85
C GLU A 142 -17.68 6.77 -11.45
N ASN A 143 -17.97 5.98 -12.46
CA ASN A 143 -18.44 4.60 -12.31
C ASN A 143 -19.68 4.45 -11.39
N GLY A 144 -20.50 5.51 -11.24
CA GLY A 144 -21.69 5.51 -10.38
C GLY A 144 -21.38 5.38 -8.89
N ALA A 145 -20.18 5.81 -8.46
CA ALA A 145 -19.80 5.80 -7.05
C ALA A 145 -20.74 6.65 -6.20
N ASP A 146 -21.13 7.83 -6.68
CA ASP A 146 -22.10 8.72 -6.02
C ASP A 146 -23.40 8.02 -5.64
N ARG A 147 -23.98 7.23 -6.54
CA ARG A 147 -25.23 6.50 -6.28
C ARG A 147 -25.06 5.45 -5.19
N ARG A 148 -23.97 4.65 -5.26
CA ARG A 148 -23.70 3.61 -4.26
C ARG A 148 -23.37 4.20 -2.89
N VAL A 149 -22.58 5.29 -2.87
CA VAL A 149 -22.25 6.01 -1.63
C VAL A 149 -23.49 6.67 -1.02
N LEU A 150 -24.39 7.26 -1.86
CA LEU A 150 -25.63 7.88 -1.37
C LEU A 150 -26.53 6.85 -0.68
N ALA A 151 -26.81 5.74 -1.36
CA ALA A 151 -27.67 4.69 -0.83
C ALA A 151 -27.12 4.13 0.50
N ALA A 152 -25.80 3.89 0.58
CA ALA A 152 -25.14 3.46 1.81
C ALA A 152 -25.19 4.53 2.91
N ALA A 153 -24.97 5.82 2.55
CA ALA A 153 -24.97 6.93 3.51
C ALA A 153 -26.35 7.17 4.13
N GLU A 154 -27.41 7.02 3.34
CA GLU A 154 -28.80 7.12 3.82
C GLU A 154 -29.11 6.01 4.82
N GLN A 155 -28.76 4.77 4.52
CA GLN A 155 -28.92 3.63 5.42
C GLN A 155 -28.07 3.77 6.69
N ALA A 156 -26.84 4.28 6.59
CA ALA A 156 -25.94 4.50 7.73
C ALA A 156 -26.27 5.78 8.53
N GLY A 157 -27.22 6.62 8.08
CA GLY A 157 -27.58 7.87 8.75
C GLY A 157 -26.52 8.98 8.61
N VAL A 158 -25.67 8.95 7.56
CA VAL A 158 -24.66 9.98 7.31
C VAL A 158 -25.32 11.18 6.61
N SER A 159 -25.40 12.32 7.29
CA SER A 159 -26.10 13.52 6.80
C SER A 159 -25.21 14.51 6.04
N VAL A 160 -23.90 14.58 6.37
CA VAL A 160 -22.96 15.48 5.69
C VAL A 160 -22.36 14.76 4.49
N ARG A 161 -22.75 15.20 3.28
CA ARG A 161 -22.41 14.49 2.04
C ARG A 161 -21.93 15.47 0.98
N PHE A 162 -20.72 15.28 0.49
CA PHE A 162 -20.10 16.05 -0.58
C PHE A 162 -19.79 15.18 -1.79
N ALA A 163 -19.97 15.75 -2.99
CA ALA A 163 -19.48 15.15 -4.22
C ALA A 163 -18.77 16.18 -5.09
N LEU A 164 -17.86 15.73 -5.94
CA LEU A 164 -17.27 16.55 -6.99
C LEU A 164 -18.38 16.96 -7.98
N GLY A 165 -18.60 18.28 -8.12
CA GLY A 165 -19.67 18.84 -8.93
C GLY A 165 -21.08 18.71 -8.33
N GLY A 166 -21.19 18.34 -7.04
CA GLY A 166 -22.46 18.24 -6.32
C GLY A 166 -23.44 17.21 -6.90
N GLY A 167 -24.73 17.44 -6.78
CA GLY A 167 -25.79 16.59 -7.35
C GLY A 167 -26.88 16.25 -6.35
N SER A 168 -27.85 15.42 -6.76
CA SER A 168 -28.96 15.01 -5.89
C SER A 168 -28.44 14.31 -4.63
N GLY A 169 -28.75 14.86 -3.45
CA GLY A 169 -28.31 14.35 -2.16
C GLY A 169 -26.90 14.75 -1.72
N TYR A 170 -26.18 15.57 -2.52
CA TYR A 170 -24.82 16.01 -2.25
C TYR A 170 -24.64 17.52 -2.38
N LEU A 171 -23.83 18.08 -1.51
CA LEU A 171 -23.26 19.41 -1.66
C LEU A 171 -22.07 19.36 -2.65
N ASP A 172 -21.91 20.40 -3.46
CA ASP A 172 -20.73 20.53 -4.32
C ASP A 172 -19.49 20.82 -3.47
N LEU A 173 -18.53 19.88 -3.46
CA LEU A 173 -17.34 19.96 -2.64
C LEU A 173 -16.52 21.20 -2.97
N LEU A 174 -16.12 21.36 -4.23
CA LEU A 174 -15.19 22.41 -4.66
C LEU A 174 -15.85 23.78 -4.67
N GLY A 175 -17.07 23.88 -5.22
CA GLY A 175 -17.82 25.14 -5.25
C GLY A 175 -18.16 25.68 -3.87
N ASN A 176 -18.30 24.83 -2.84
CA ASN A 176 -18.47 25.29 -1.46
C ASN A 176 -17.14 25.55 -0.75
N MET A 177 -16.06 24.81 -1.07
CA MET A 177 -14.71 25.09 -0.59
C MET A 177 -14.26 26.49 -1.01
N ASP A 178 -14.47 26.88 -2.26
CA ASP A 178 -14.03 28.17 -2.81
C ASP A 178 -14.67 29.39 -2.12
N LYS A 179 -15.82 29.20 -1.50
CA LYS A 179 -16.51 30.24 -0.71
C LYS A 179 -15.95 30.42 0.69
N GLN A 180 -15.04 29.53 1.13
CA GLN A 180 -14.51 29.55 2.50
C GLN A 180 -13.26 30.43 2.62
N PRO A 181 -12.99 30.97 3.81
CA PRO A 181 -11.74 31.69 4.08
C PRO A 181 -10.51 30.80 3.86
N GLY A 182 -9.48 31.33 3.19
CA GLY A 182 -8.19 30.65 2.98
C GLY A 182 -7.26 30.66 4.20
N VAL A 183 -7.71 31.24 5.31
CA VAL A 183 -6.96 31.31 6.59
C VAL A 183 -7.66 30.45 7.63
N LEU A 184 -6.87 29.68 8.38
CA LEU A 184 -7.32 28.86 9.49
C LEU A 184 -6.30 28.95 10.63
N GLY A 185 -6.76 29.37 11.82
CA GLY A 185 -5.91 29.25 13.02
C GLY A 185 -5.66 27.78 13.37
N ARG A 186 -4.50 27.51 13.95
CA ARG A 186 -4.15 26.13 14.37
C ARG A 186 -5.22 25.58 15.33
N ILE A 187 -5.80 24.45 14.98
CA ILE A 187 -6.74 23.71 15.82
C ILE A 187 -5.95 22.73 16.69
N PRO A 188 -6.21 22.65 18.01
CA PRO A 188 -5.52 21.72 18.89
C PRO A 188 -5.77 20.27 18.50
N THR A 189 -4.68 19.55 18.21
CA THR A 189 -4.64 18.11 17.92
C THR A 189 -3.49 17.47 18.71
N SER A 190 -3.42 16.15 18.73
CA SER A 190 -2.29 15.42 19.32
C SER A 190 -1.67 14.50 18.27
N ALA A 191 -0.36 14.30 18.34
CA ALA A 191 0.34 13.31 17.52
C ALA A 191 -0.18 11.88 17.77
N LYS A 192 -0.84 11.66 18.90
CA LYS A 192 -1.47 10.37 19.27
C LYS A 192 -2.92 10.25 18.81
N ASP A 193 -3.50 11.31 18.24
CA ASP A 193 -4.86 11.22 17.69
C ASP A 193 -4.88 10.24 16.53
N PRO A 194 -5.91 9.37 16.43
CA PRO A 194 -6.15 8.62 15.21
C PRO A 194 -6.43 9.59 14.05
N ILE A 195 -5.70 9.47 12.96
CA ILE A 195 -5.86 10.32 11.78
C ILE A 195 -6.24 9.56 10.51
N LEU A 196 -5.93 8.24 10.47
CA LEU A 196 -6.18 7.39 9.32
C LEU A 196 -6.86 6.10 9.76
N LEU A 197 -7.80 5.64 8.94
CA LEU A 197 -8.52 4.37 9.10
C LEU A 197 -8.59 3.65 7.77
N TYR A 198 -7.80 2.58 7.60
CA TYR A 198 -7.84 1.75 6.42
C TYR A 198 -8.56 0.44 6.68
N PHE A 199 -9.45 0.05 5.76
CA PHE A 199 -10.12 -1.24 5.80
C PHE A 199 -9.37 -2.27 4.96
N THR A 200 -8.76 -3.24 5.63
CA THR A 200 -8.03 -4.34 4.99
C THR A 200 -8.91 -5.57 4.84
N SER A 201 -8.77 -6.29 3.72
CA SER A 201 -9.42 -7.57 3.54
C SER A 201 -8.75 -8.61 4.46
N GLY A 202 -9.40 -8.92 5.57
CA GLY A 202 -8.97 -10.04 6.42
C GLY A 202 -9.17 -11.38 5.72
N THR A 203 -8.33 -12.37 6.07
CA THR A 203 -8.42 -13.74 5.55
C THR A 203 -9.69 -14.48 6.01
N THR A 204 -10.38 -13.98 7.04
CA THR A 204 -11.44 -14.67 7.75
C THR A 204 -12.83 -14.05 7.67
N GLY A 205 -13.08 -13.06 6.80
CA GLY A 205 -14.42 -12.47 6.68
C GLY A 205 -14.46 -10.97 6.37
N GLN A 206 -15.19 -10.20 7.18
CA GLN A 206 -15.39 -8.76 6.97
C GLN A 206 -14.07 -7.97 7.15
N PRO A 207 -13.88 -6.88 6.38
CA PRO A 207 -12.67 -6.06 6.48
C PRO A 207 -12.44 -5.51 7.89
N LYS A 208 -11.18 -5.59 8.36
CA LYS A 208 -10.75 -4.95 9.61
C LYS A 208 -10.34 -3.51 9.37
N GLY A 209 -10.68 -2.62 10.30
CA GLY A 209 -10.28 -1.22 10.23
C GLY A 209 -8.95 -0.99 10.96
N VAL A 210 -7.88 -0.72 10.24
CA VAL A 210 -6.54 -0.42 10.77
C VAL A 210 -6.45 1.06 11.08
N LEU A 211 -6.12 1.42 12.32
CA LEU A 211 -5.98 2.80 12.78
C LEU A 211 -4.52 3.22 12.87
N HIS A 212 -4.21 4.42 12.37
CA HIS A 212 -2.92 5.09 12.54
C HIS A 212 -3.07 6.47 13.16
N ASP A 213 -2.10 6.83 13.98
CA ASP A 213 -2.01 8.13 14.63
C ASP A 213 -1.20 9.18 13.83
N GLY A 214 -1.10 10.40 14.35
CA GLY A 214 -0.37 11.49 13.68
C GLY A 214 1.12 11.20 13.48
N ALA A 215 1.76 10.44 14.37
CA ALA A 215 3.17 10.08 14.28
C ALA A 215 3.47 9.13 13.10
N TYR A 216 2.48 8.35 12.65
CA TYR A 216 2.57 7.52 11.44
C TYR A 216 3.08 8.30 10.22
N THR A 217 2.72 9.59 10.10
CA THR A 217 3.11 10.41 8.94
C THR A 217 4.62 10.56 8.81
N LEU A 218 5.34 10.62 9.94
CA LEU A 218 6.81 10.72 9.97
C LEU A 218 7.49 9.42 9.52
N SER A 219 6.88 8.27 9.80
CA SER A 219 7.46 6.97 9.44
C SER A 219 7.53 6.72 7.93
N ASN A 220 6.76 7.49 7.13
CA ASN A 220 6.79 7.42 5.68
C ASN A 220 8.08 8.02 5.06
N TYR A 221 8.88 8.71 5.87
CA TYR A 221 10.21 9.18 5.51
C TYR A 221 11.11 8.07 4.95
N TRP A 222 11.14 6.92 5.63
CA TRP A 222 12.05 5.83 5.30
C TRP A 222 11.81 5.27 3.90
N GLY A 223 10.55 5.04 3.55
CA GLY A 223 10.17 4.57 2.21
C GLY A 223 10.44 5.61 1.13
N ALA A 224 10.11 6.85 1.41
CA ALA A 224 10.30 7.93 0.45
C ALA A 224 11.80 8.21 0.19
N LYS A 225 12.62 8.28 1.26
CA LYS A 225 14.05 8.58 1.13
C LYS A 225 14.83 7.41 0.52
N TYR A 226 14.66 6.22 1.08
CA TYR A 226 15.55 5.11 0.75
C TYR A 226 15.04 4.26 -0.42
N MET A 227 13.77 3.86 -0.42
CA MET A 227 13.22 3.02 -1.49
C MET A 227 12.88 3.82 -2.75
N GLN A 228 12.30 5.02 -2.59
CA GLN A 228 11.82 5.83 -3.71
C GLN A 228 12.81 6.91 -4.13
N ASP A 229 13.91 7.10 -3.39
CA ASP A 229 14.99 8.06 -3.68
C ASP A 229 14.49 9.51 -3.84
N ILE A 230 13.55 9.93 -2.99
CA ILE A 230 12.97 11.26 -3.02
C ILE A 230 13.93 12.28 -2.41
N HIS A 231 14.11 13.38 -3.13
CA HIS A 231 14.92 14.52 -2.72
C HIS A 231 14.31 15.82 -3.26
N PRO A 232 14.77 17.01 -2.82
CA PRO A 232 14.33 18.27 -3.40
C PRO A 232 14.53 18.30 -4.91
N GLY A 233 13.47 18.67 -5.65
CA GLY A 233 13.47 18.67 -7.13
C GLY A 233 12.98 17.36 -7.76
N SER A 234 12.75 16.30 -7.00
CA SER A 234 12.10 15.07 -7.49
C SER A 234 10.66 15.37 -7.95
N LEU A 235 10.28 14.84 -9.11
CA LEU A 235 8.89 14.66 -9.53
C LEU A 235 8.60 13.17 -9.51
N HIS A 236 7.79 12.72 -8.56
CA HIS A 236 7.54 11.30 -8.30
C HIS A 236 6.15 10.87 -8.77
N PHE A 237 6.10 9.79 -9.52
CA PHE A 237 4.86 9.14 -9.94
C PHE A 237 4.64 7.85 -9.17
N ALA A 238 3.43 7.66 -8.64
CA ALA A 238 3.04 6.36 -8.09
C ALA A 238 1.63 5.98 -8.52
N THR A 239 1.46 4.70 -8.82
CA THR A 239 0.15 4.11 -9.09
C THR A 239 -0.57 3.77 -7.78
N GLY A 240 -1.82 3.36 -7.88
CA GLY A 240 -2.64 2.94 -6.74
C GLY A 240 -3.85 3.84 -6.53
N ASP A 241 -4.95 3.18 -6.12
CA ASP A 241 -6.21 3.81 -5.76
C ASP A 241 -6.06 4.57 -4.43
N THR A 242 -6.69 5.75 -4.32
CA THR A 242 -6.65 6.57 -3.09
C THR A 242 -7.27 5.88 -1.87
N GLY A 243 -8.04 4.82 -2.08
CA GLY A 243 -8.57 3.97 -1.01
C GLY A 243 -7.57 2.98 -0.42
N TRP A 244 -6.31 2.97 -0.87
CA TRP A 244 -5.26 2.07 -0.37
C TRP A 244 -4.28 2.80 0.55
N GLU A 245 -3.83 2.10 1.58
CA GLU A 245 -2.78 2.60 2.49
C GLU A 245 -1.47 2.93 1.72
N VAL A 246 -1.15 2.16 0.68
CA VAL A 246 0.04 2.38 -0.16
C VAL A 246 0.16 3.81 -0.68
N VAL A 247 -0.95 4.51 -0.88
CA VAL A 247 -0.95 5.93 -1.32
C VAL A 247 -0.25 6.82 -0.31
N CYS A 248 -0.46 6.59 0.98
CA CYS A 248 0.20 7.37 2.03
C CYS A 248 1.72 7.20 2.02
N GLY A 249 2.19 5.97 1.80
CA GLY A 249 3.62 5.67 1.72
C GLY A 249 4.30 6.05 0.41
N THR A 250 3.52 6.18 -0.69
CA THR A 250 4.12 6.29 -2.03
C THR A 250 3.85 7.60 -2.77
N LYS A 251 2.81 8.33 -2.39
CA LYS A 251 2.48 9.61 -3.04
C LYS A 251 1.75 10.58 -2.11
N PHE A 252 2.23 10.72 -0.86
CA PHE A 252 1.68 11.69 0.07
C PHE A 252 2.72 12.23 1.07
N TYR A 253 2.91 11.58 2.22
CA TYR A 253 3.63 12.18 3.35
C TYR A 253 5.13 12.34 3.12
N GLY A 254 5.82 11.24 2.86
CA GLY A 254 7.27 11.24 2.76
C GLY A 254 7.78 12.08 1.60
N GLN A 255 7.07 12.07 0.47
CA GLN A 255 7.47 12.78 -0.74
C GLN A 255 7.51 14.29 -0.51
N TRP A 256 6.46 14.87 0.03
CA TRP A 256 6.44 16.30 0.33
C TRP A 256 7.42 16.67 1.44
N MET A 257 7.49 15.87 2.51
CA MET A 257 8.40 16.11 3.63
C MET A 257 9.87 16.19 3.18
N LEU A 258 10.26 15.39 2.17
CA LEU A 258 11.59 15.37 1.57
C LEU A 258 11.77 16.43 0.46
N GLY A 259 10.75 17.23 0.17
CA GLY A 259 10.80 18.30 -0.81
C GLY A 259 10.56 17.89 -2.26
N GLY A 260 10.10 16.66 -2.49
CA GLY A 260 9.64 16.19 -3.80
C GLY A 260 8.25 16.70 -4.15
N ALA A 261 7.95 16.75 -5.45
CA ALA A 261 6.63 16.98 -6.00
C ALA A 261 5.99 15.66 -6.46
N LEU A 262 4.66 15.62 -6.51
CA LEU A 262 3.90 14.47 -6.99
C LEU A 262 3.45 14.69 -8.43
N LEU A 263 3.67 13.71 -9.31
CA LEU A 263 2.84 13.54 -10.49
C LEU A 263 1.65 12.64 -10.12
N VAL A 264 0.45 13.15 -10.28
CA VAL A 264 -0.79 12.40 -10.10
C VAL A 264 -1.49 12.31 -11.45
N TYR A 265 -1.65 11.10 -11.97
CA TYR A 265 -2.41 10.85 -13.19
C TYR A 265 -3.73 10.17 -12.84
N ASP A 266 -4.83 10.85 -13.14
CA ASP A 266 -6.20 10.43 -12.84
C ASP A 266 -6.85 9.81 -14.08
N TYR A 267 -7.09 8.51 -14.05
CA TYR A 267 -7.64 7.71 -15.15
C TYR A 267 -8.78 6.80 -14.66
N ASP A 268 -9.68 6.44 -15.56
CA ASP A 268 -10.76 5.49 -15.25
C ASP A 268 -10.26 4.04 -15.30
N ARG A 269 -9.58 3.67 -16.38
CA ARG A 269 -8.88 2.38 -16.53
C ARG A 269 -7.41 2.66 -16.76
N PHE A 270 -6.54 1.83 -16.21
CA PHE A 270 -5.10 1.99 -16.39
C PHE A 270 -4.74 1.99 -17.88
N PRO A 271 -4.30 3.12 -18.45
CA PRO A 271 -3.95 3.25 -19.86
C PRO A 271 -2.42 3.21 -20.02
N PRO A 272 -1.79 2.04 -20.22
CA PRO A 272 -0.34 1.92 -20.11
C PRO A 272 0.43 2.81 -21.10
N GLU A 273 -0.05 2.95 -22.34
CA GLU A 273 0.56 3.83 -23.35
C GLU A 273 0.52 5.30 -22.91
N LYS A 274 -0.63 5.77 -22.43
CA LYS A 274 -0.81 7.15 -21.96
C LYS A 274 -0.01 7.44 -20.69
N VAL A 275 0.15 6.45 -19.84
CA VAL A 275 1.04 6.57 -18.68
C VAL A 275 2.48 6.77 -19.15
N LEU A 276 3.00 5.94 -20.06
CA LEU A 276 4.36 6.07 -20.58
C LEU A 276 4.58 7.42 -21.30
N GLU A 277 3.61 7.86 -22.12
CA GLU A 277 3.62 9.21 -22.72
C GLU A 277 3.71 10.31 -21.66
N THR A 278 2.87 10.20 -20.61
CA THR A 278 2.85 11.19 -19.51
C THR A 278 4.17 11.22 -18.75
N LEU A 279 4.76 10.05 -18.44
CA LEU A 279 6.06 9.96 -17.77
C LEU A 279 7.17 10.61 -18.60
N GLN A 280 7.20 10.35 -19.91
CA GLN A 280 8.14 10.96 -20.85
C GLN A 280 7.99 12.49 -20.92
N GLU A 281 6.75 12.98 -21.08
CA GLU A 281 6.45 14.42 -21.24
C GLU A 281 6.78 15.21 -19.97
N THR A 282 6.45 14.67 -18.80
CA THR A 282 6.62 15.36 -17.51
C THR A 282 8.01 15.24 -16.93
N LYS A 283 8.87 14.39 -17.53
CA LYS A 283 10.23 14.14 -17.06
C LYS A 283 10.27 13.73 -15.58
N VAL A 284 9.40 12.79 -15.22
CA VAL A 284 9.35 12.17 -13.89
C VAL A 284 10.73 11.62 -13.52
N THR A 285 11.13 11.78 -12.26
CA THR A 285 12.46 11.35 -11.78
C THR A 285 12.43 10.01 -11.05
N GLY A 286 11.26 9.61 -10.51
CA GLY A 286 11.07 8.34 -9.82
C GLY A 286 9.67 7.77 -10.03
N MET A 287 9.58 6.46 -10.06
CA MET A 287 8.32 5.74 -10.25
C MET A 287 8.16 4.63 -9.21
N MET A 288 6.93 4.53 -8.64
CA MET A 288 6.52 3.40 -7.81
C MET A 288 5.24 2.77 -8.37
N ALA A 289 5.27 1.45 -8.59
CA ALA A 289 4.09 0.72 -9.04
C ALA A 289 4.07 -0.74 -8.53
N GLN A 290 2.91 -1.39 -8.67
CA GLN A 290 2.78 -2.80 -8.41
C GLN A 290 3.37 -3.64 -9.56
N PRO A 291 3.81 -4.88 -9.33
CA PRO A 291 4.26 -5.79 -10.37
C PRO A 291 3.28 -5.93 -11.55
N THR A 292 1.99 -6.00 -11.25
CA THR A 292 0.94 -6.05 -12.29
C THR A 292 0.99 -4.86 -13.24
N VAL A 293 1.26 -3.65 -12.73
CA VAL A 293 1.39 -2.44 -13.56
C VAL A 293 2.64 -2.51 -14.42
N TYR A 294 3.79 -2.91 -13.85
CA TYR A 294 5.01 -3.08 -14.63
C TYR A 294 4.83 -4.10 -15.76
N ARG A 295 4.10 -5.22 -15.54
CA ARG A 295 3.78 -6.16 -16.64
C ARG A 295 3.00 -5.51 -17.76
N MET A 296 2.06 -4.59 -17.46
CA MET A 296 1.31 -3.89 -18.51
C MET A 296 2.24 -2.94 -19.28
N LEU A 297 3.10 -2.21 -18.58
CA LEU A 297 4.03 -1.25 -19.21
C LEU A 297 5.08 -1.97 -20.06
N THR A 298 5.66 -3.06 -19.58
CA THR A 298 6.65 -3.86 -20.35
C THR A 298 6.07 -4.50 -21.60
N LYS A 299 4.77 -4.89 -21.58
CA LYS A 299 4.07 -5.38 -22.78
C LYS A 299 3.91 -4.33 -23.87
N VAL A 300 3.73 -3.05 -23.48
CA VAL A 300 3.75 -1.93 -24.43
C VAL A 300 5.16 -1.68 -24.97
N GLY A 301 6.18 -1.90 -24.13
CA GLY A 301 7.59 -1.63 -24.39
C GLY A 301 7.99 -0.28 -23.81
N MET A 302 8.56 -0.29 -22.62
CA MET A 302 9.04 0.92 -21.93
C MET A 302 10.22 1.56 -22.68
N ASP A 303 11.01 0.76 -23.41
CA ASP A 303 12.14 1.17 -24.25
C ASP A 303 11.75 2.01 -25.48
N LYS A 304 10.47 2.06 -25.83
CA LYS A 304 9.94 2.89 -26.93
C LYS A 304 9.74 4.37 -26.52
N TYR A 305 9.91 4.68 -25.25
CA TYR A 305 9.69 6.00 -24.67
C TYR A 305 10.97 6.54 -24.03
N ASP A 306 11.18 7.85 -24.09
CA ASP A 306 12.31 8.50 -23.39
C ASP A 306 12.00 8.59 -21.89
N LEU A 307 12.36 7.55 -21.15
CA LEU A 307 12.25 7.47 -19.70
C LEU A 307 13.59 7.75 -18.99
N SER A 308 14.56 8.34 -19.66
CA SER A 308 15.91 8.61 -19.14
C SER A 308 15.94 9.50 -17.90
N SER A 309 14.88 10.29 -17.67
CA SER A 309 14.72 11.09 -16.45
C SER A 309 14.42 10.25 -15.20
N ILE A 310 13.91 9.02 -15.36
CA ILE A 310 13.57 8.14 -14.24
C ILE A 310 14.83 7.40 -13.78
N THR A 311 15.34 7.80 -12.63
CA THR A 311 16.56 7.22 -12.05
C THR A 311 16.27 6.19 -10.97
N ASN A 312 15.00 6.04 -10.57
CA ASN A 312 14.58 5.11 -9.54
C ASN A 312 13.21 4.48 -9.85
N TYR A 313 13.18 3.16 -9.94
CA TYR A 313 11.97 2.37 -10.11
C TYR A 313 11.74 1.54 -8.85
N ALA A 314 10.69 1.83 -8.11
CA ALA A 314 10.31 1.10 -6.91
C ALA A 314 9.09 0.20 -7.18
N VAL A 315 9.00 -0.93 -6.47
CA VAL A 315 7.94 -1.91 -6.64
C VAL A 315 7.51 -2.48 -5.28
N GLY A 316 6.22 -2.76 -5.12
CA GLY A 316 5.70 -3.38 -3.90
C GLY A 316 4.20 -3.64 -3.97
N GLY A 317 3.65 -4.18 -2.87
CA GLY A 317 2.23 -4.52 -2.74
C GLY A 317 1.87 -5.91 -3.24
N GLU A 318 2.65 -6.47 -4.16
CA GLU A 318 2.58 -7.85 -4.65
C GLU A 318 4.00 -8.40 -4.73
N LYS A 319 4.16 -9.72 -4.78
CA LYS A 319 5.47 -10.34 -4.97
C LYS A 319 6.04 -10.01 -6.36
N LEU A 320 7.29 -9.58 -6.40
CA LEU A 320 8.04 -9.38 -7.63
C LEU A 320 8.62 -10.70 -8.12
N LEU A 321 8.29 -11.09 -9.35
CA LEU A 321 8.92 -12.24 -9.99
C LEU A 321 10.25 -11.82 -10.66
N PRO A 322 11.31 -12.65 -10.59
CA PRO A 322 12.62 -12.33 -11.15
C PRO A 322 12.58 -11.98 -12.64
N ASP A 323 11.78 -12.69 -13.45
CA ASP A 323 11.66 -12.43 -14.88
C ASP A 323 11.12 -11.02 -15.18
N LEU A 324 10.14 -10.56 -14.40
CA LEU A 324 9.63 -9.20 -14.57
C LEU A 324 10.70 -8.15 -14.22
N ALA A 325 11.45 -8.38 -13.15
CA ALA A 325 12.54 -7.49 -12.76
C ALA A 325 13.61 -7.39 -13.85
N LYS A 326 13.94 -8.53 -14.49
CA LYS A 326 14.89 -8.59 -15.60
C LYS A 326 14.37 -7.82 -16.83
N VAL A 327 13.13 -8.05 -17.24
CA VAL A 327 12.52 -7.35 -18.40
C VAL A 327 12.47 -5.85 -18.18
N VAL A 328 12.09 -5.36 -16.98
CA VAL A 328 12.11 -3.93 -16.67
C VAL A 328 13.53 -3.38 -16.77
N GLN A 329 14.52 -4.10 -16.22
CA GLN A 329 15.91 -3.65 -16.29
C GLN A 329 16.44 -3.63 -17.72
N GLU A 330 16.09 -4.59 -18.56
CA GLU A 330 16.45 -4.62 -19.99
C GLU A 330 15.85 -3.44 -20.76
N GLN A 331 14.57 -3.10 -20.50
CA GLN A 331 13.87 -2.03 -21.20
C GLN A 331 14.22 -0.62 -20.70
N THR A 332 14.62 -0.47 -19.43
CA THR A 332 14.85 0.86 -18.82
C THR A 332 16.31 1.14 -18.49
N GLY A 333 17.17 0.12 -18.48
CA GLY A 333 18.54 0.22 -17.99
C GLY A 333 18.65 0.35 -16.47
N GLN A 334 17.52 0.33 -15.72
CA GLN A 334 17.48 0.55 -14.27
C GLN A 334 16.87 -0.67 -13.55
N PRO A 335 17.39 -1.01 -12.35
CA PRO A 335 16.80 -2.09 -11.56
C PRO A 335 15.49 -1.66 -10.89
N LEU A 336 14.66 -2.65 -10.52
CA LEU A 336 13.54 -2.48 -9.60
C LEU A 336 14.02 -2.60 -8.15
N TYR A 337 13.55 -1.69 -7.28
CA TYR A 337 13.75 -1.70 -5.84
C TYR A 337 12.48 -2.17 -5.15
N GLU A 338 12.50 -3.39 -4.61
CA GLU A 338 11.34 -3.99 -3.97
C GLU A 338 11.23 -3.58 -2.50
N GLY A 339 9.99 -3.42 -2.01
CA GLY A 339 9.70 -3.16 -0.61
C GLY A 339 8.59 -4.03 -0.06
N TYR A 340 8.72 -4.38 1.23
CA TYR A 340 7.77 -5.17 1.99
C TYR A 340 7.10 -4.30 3.07
N ALA A 341 5.77 -4.29 3.03
CA ALA A 341 4.92 -3.50 3.92
C ALA A 341 3.61 -4.23 4.23
N GLN A 342 3.01 -3.87 5.34
CA GLN A 342 1.62 -4.21 5.66
C GLN A 342 0.87 -2.94 6.04
N SER A 343 -0.46 -2.94 5.94
CA SER A 343 -1.27 -1.82 6.43
C SER A 343 -1.08 -1.61 7.94
N GLU A 344 -0.79 -2.67 8.66
CA GLU A 344 -0.55 -2.68 10.11
C GLU A 344 0.80 -2.08 10.51
N THR A 345 1.80 -2.11 9.61
CA THR A 345 3.19 -1.80 9.99
C THR A 345 3.85 -0.72 9.14
N ASN A 346 3.22 -0.30 8.01
CA ASN A 346 3.93 0.48 7.00
C ASN A 346 5.13 -0.33 6.43
N LEU A 347 6.08 0.32 5.74
CA LEU A 347 7.23 -0.33 5.12
C LEU A 347 8.19 -0.91 6.19
N ILE A 348 8.43 -2.21 6.13
CA ILE A 348 9.33 -2.94 7.05
C ILE A 348 10.73 -3.10 6.45
N ALA A 349 10.80 -3.50 5.18
CA ALA A 349 12.04 -3.74 4.49
C ALA A 349 12.01 -3.17 3.08
N ALA A 350 13.16 -2.78 2.56
CA ALA A 350 13.29 -2.27 1.20
C ALA A 350 14.67 -2.55 0.60
N ALA A 351 14.69 -2.87 -0.69
CA ALA A 351 15.84 -2.70 -1.54
C ALA A 351 16.02 -1.20 -1.85
N SER A 352 17.24 -0.74 -1.97
CA SER A 352 17.53 0.66 -2.29
C SER A 352 18.95 0.83 -2.82
N LYS A 353 19.25 2.01 -3.35
CA LYS A 353 20.62 2.39 -3.71
C LYS A 353 21.57 2.36 -2.48
N ALA A 354 21.05 2.74 -1.30
CA ALA A 354 21.83 2.80 -0.06
C ALA A 354 22.03 1.40 0.57
N PHE A 355 20.97 0.59 0.63
CA PHE A 355 21.03 -0.72 1.30
C PHE A 355 21.39 -1.88 0.36
N GLY A 356 21.47 -1.60 -0.94
CA GLY A 356 21.65 -2.62 -1.98
C GLY A 356 20.35 -3.35 -2.33
N ARG A 357 20.49 -4.32 -3.23
CA ARG A 357 19.41 -5.23 -3.61
C ARG A 357 19.94 -6.65 -3.79
N ARG A 358 19.07 -7.62 -3.64
CA ARG A 358 19.35 -9.04 -3.92
C ARG A 358 18.14 -9.64 -4.63
N GLU A 359 18.38 -10.41 -5.67
CA GLU A 359 17.31 -11.05 -6.45
C GLU A 359 16.44 -11.94 -5.56
N GLY A 360 15.11 -11.84 -5.72
CA GLY A 360 14.12 -12.56 -4.92
C GLY A 360 13.95 -12.05 -3.47
N SER A 361 14.71 -11.03 -3.06
CA SER A 361 14.63 -10.43 -1.73
C SER A 361 13.76 -9.18 -1.74
N MET A 362 13.01 -8.98 -0.67
CA MET A 362 12.27 -7.75 -0.36
C MET A 362 13.17 -6.59 0.10
N GLY A 363 14.51 -6.75 0.04
CA GLY A 363 15.48 -5.80 0.53
C GLY A 363 15.93 -6.04 1.96
N LYS A 364 16.56 -5.03 2.58
CA LYS A 364 16.99 -5.07 3.98
C LYS A 364 15.95 -4.42 4.89
N ILE A 365 15.95 -4.86 6.15
CA ILE A 365 15.12 -4.30 7.21
C ILE A 365 15.47 -2.82 7.37
N LEU A 366 14.43 -1.97 7.40
CA LEU A 366 14.63 -0.54 7.63
C LEU A 366 15.03 -0.27 9.08
N PRO A 367 15.93 0.69 9.33
CA PRO A 367 16.46 0.97 10.68
C PRO A 367 15.38 1.23 11.73
N LYS A 368 14.21 1.72 11.34
CA LYS A 368 13.10 2.03 12.25
C LYS A 368 12.47 0.85 12.97
N TYR A 369 12.81 -0.39 12.59
CA TYR A 369 12.25 -1.60 13.20
C TYR A 369 13.33 -2.60 13.60
N HIS A 370 13.15 -3.17 14.78
CA HIS A 370 13.84 -4.38 15.19
C HIS A 370 13.02 -5.58 14.71
N VAL A 371 13.48 -6.26 13.66
CA VAL A 371 12.78 -7.39 13.03
C VAL A 371 13.58 -8.65 13.21
N GLU A 372 12.91 -9.72 13.66
CA GLU A 372 13.47 -11.06 13.79
C GLU A 372 12.62 -12.09 13.03
N ILE A 373 13.19 -13.27 12.83
CA ILE A 373 12.49 -14.44 12.27
C ILE A 373 12.26 -15.41 13.42
N LEU A 374 11.00 -15.57 13.82
CA LEU A 374 10.59 -16.38 14.96
C LEU A 374 10.27 -17.82 14.54
N MET A 375 10.94 -18.77 15.16
CA MET A 375 10.71 -20.19 14.96
C MET A 375 9.55 -20.71 15.83
N GLU A 376 9.01 -21.89 15.50
CA GLU A 376 7.89 -22.48 16.25
C GLU A 376 8.22 -22.82 17.71
N ASP A 377 9.49 -23.07 18.02
CA ASP A 377 9.97 -23.35 19.40
C ASP A 377 10.21 -22.07 20.21
N GLY A 378 9.94 -20.89 19.63
CA GLY A 378 10.15 -19.60 20.27
C GLY A 378 11.59 -19.06 20.15
N SER A 379 12.50 -19.76 19.52
CA SER A 379 13.85 -19.26 19.23
C SER A 379 13.85 -18.36 17.98
N PHE A 380 14.88 -17.53 17.84
CA PHE A 380 15.11 -16.77 16.61
C PHE A 380 15.96 -17.58 15.63
N ALA A 381 15.58 -17.53 14.35
CA ALA A 381 16.17 -18.30 13.27
C ALA A 381 17.61 -17.90 12.98
N ALA A 382 18.45 -18.88 12.67
CA ALA A 382 19.76 -18.65 12.05
C ALA A 382 19.58 -18.15 10.58
N PRO A 383 20.63 -17.53 10.00
CA PRO A 383 20.57 -17.07 8.61
C PRO A 383 20.16 -18.20 7.64
N GLY A 384 19.12 -17.93 6.84
CA GLY A 384 18.56 -18.86 5.85
C GLY A 384 17.41 -19.74 6.36
N GLU A 385 17.20 -19.83 7.68
CA GLU A 385 16.05 -20.57 8.22
C GLU A 385 14.76 -19.80 8.05
N VAL A 386 13.65 -20.54 7.86
CA VAL A 386 12.32 -19.97 7.62
C VAL A 386 11.50 -19.98 8.90
N GLY A 387 11.00 -18.82 9.29
CA GLY A 387 10.09 -18.64 10.42
C GLY A 387 9.11 -17.49 10.17
N GLU A 388 8.39 -17.08 11.20
CA GLU A 388 7.52 -15.91 11.12
C GLU A 388 8.33 -14.62 11.23
N ILE A 389 8.05 -13.67 10.34
CA ILE A 389 8.59 -12.30 10.42
C ILE A 389 7.90 -11.61 11.59
N VAL A 390 8.65 -11.19 12.60
CA VAL A 390 8.11 -10.49 13.78
C VAL A 390 8.82 -9.15 13.99
N ILE A 391 8.10 -8.19 14.61
CA ILE A 391 8.69 -6.90 15.01
C ILE A 391 8.76 -6.89 16.53
N ILE A 392 9.93 -6.57 17.06
CA ILE A 392 10.16 -6.44 18.50
C ILE A 392 9.94 -4.99 18.92
N ALA A 393 9.07 -4.78 19.90
CA ALA A 393 8.84 -3.47 20.51
C ALA A 393 9.82 -3.26 21.67
N ASP A 394 11.02 -2.78 21.37
CA ASP A 394 12.05 -2.54 22.36
C ASP A 394 11.56 -1.62 23.48
N GLY A 395 11.65 -2.11 24.72
CA GLY A 395 11.18 -1.40 25.90
C GLY A 395 9.63 -1.26 26.01
N GLY A 396 8.88 -2.14 25.34
CA GLY A 396 7.43 -2.21 25.41
C GLY A 396 6.71 -1.05 24.70
N GLN A 397 7.43 -0.23 23.95
CA GLN A 397 6.84 0.88 23.21
C GLN A 397 6.59 0.48 21.75
N ARG A 398 5.35 0.65 21.29
CA ARG A 398 4.98 0.45 19.89
C ARG A 398 5.82 1.36 18.98
N PRO A 399 6.59 0.81 18.02
CA PRO A 399 7.37 1.61 17.09
C PRO A 399 6.50 2.54 16.23
N ASN A 400 7.02 3.74 15.91
CA ASN A 400 6.34 4.66 15.01
C ASN A 400 6.16 4.04 13.62
N GLY A 401 4.97 4.23 13.05
CA GLY A 401 4.59 3.66 11.75
C GLY A 401 3.73 2.41 11.86
N MET A 402 3.70 1.76 13.02
CA MET A 402 2.77 0.68 13.27
C MET A 402 1.37 1.21 13.61
N MET A 403 0.34 0.43 13.30
CA MET A 403 -1.03 0.74 13.66
C MET A 403 -1.20 0.93 15.17
N THR A 404 -2.15 1.76 15.57
CA THR A 404 -2.55 1.88 16.99
C THR A 404 -3.45 0.72 17.43
N GLY A 405 -4.09 0.06 16.48
CA GLY A 405 -4.94 -1.10 16.69
C GLY A 405 -6.03 -1.21 15.62
N TYR A 406 -6.83 -2.24 15.74
CA TYR A 406 -8.02 -2.41 14.91
C TYR A 406 -9.21 -1.64 15.50
N LEU A 407 -9.95 -0.94 14.66
CA LEU A 407 -11.13 -0.15 15.06
C LEU A 407 -12.19 -1.03 15.73
N ASN A 408 -12.51 -0.74 17.00
CA ASN A 408 -13.48 -1.48 17.81
C ASN A 408 -13.26 -3.01 17.80
N ASP A 409 -12.00 -3.44 17.82
CA ASP A 409 -11.61 -4.86 17.85
C ASP A 409 -10.31 -5.04 18.64
N GLU A 410 -10.38 -4.80 19.93
CA GLU A 410 -9.24 -4.90 20.85
C GLU A 410 -8.71 -6.34 20.96
N GLU A 411 -9.60 -7.34 20.82
CA GLU A 411 -9.20 -8.74 20.85
C GLU A 411 -8.34 -9.10 19.64
N ALA A 412 -8.75 -8.71 18.43
CA ALA A 412 -7.96 -8.93 17.23
C ALA A 412 -6.63 -8.15 17.30
N THR A 413 -6.62 -6.95 17.88
CA THR A 413 -5.39 -6.18 18.10
C THR A 413 -4.45 -6.93 19.05
N ARG A 414 -4.95 -7.40 20.18
CA ARG A 414 -4.17 -8.11 21.19
C ARG A 414 -3.58 -9.43 20.68
N ARG A 415 -4.30 -10.13 19.79
CA ARG A 415 -3.82 -11.39 19.18
C ARG A 415 -2.58 -11.22 18.30
N LEU A 416 -2.26 -10.00 17.86
CA LEU A 416 -1.05 -9.73 17.10
C LEU A 416 0.16 -9.49 18.00
N TRP A 417 -0.03 -9.43 19.32
CA TRP A 417 1.04 -9.16 20.28
C TRP A 417 1.19 -10.33 21.25
N ASP A 418 2.42 -10.81 21.39
CA ASP A 418 2.85 -11.70 22.47
C ASP A 418 3.95 -10.97 23.26
N GLY A 419 3.61 -10.37 24.40
CA GLY A 419 4.49 -9.45 25.10
C GLY A 419 4.91 -8.29 24.18
N ASP A 420 6.20 -8.18 23.95
CA ASP A 420 6.81 -7.17 23.09
C ASP A 420 6.94 -7.61 21.62
N ILE A 421 6.47 -8.80 21.26
CA ILE A 421 6.57 -9.36 19.91
C ILE A 421 5.29 -9.11 19.14
N PHE A 422 5.41 -8.40 18.01
CA PHE A 422 4.32 -8.22 17.05
C PHE A 422 4.41 -9.25 15.92
N HIS A 423 3.35 -10.02 15.74
CA HIS A 423 3.19 -11.06 14.75
C HIS A 423 2.67 -10.49 13.42
N THR A 424 3.51 -10.51 12.37
CA THR A 424 3.06 -10.09 11.03
C THR A 424 2.17 -11.11 10.35
N CYS A 425 2.17 -12.35 10.83
CA CYS A 425 1.56 -13.53 10.19
C CYS A 425 2.14 -13.83 8.80
N ASP A 426 3.25 -13.23 8.42
CA ASP A 426 4.01 -13.53 7.19
C ASP A 426 5.24 -14.36 7.53
N LEU A 427 5.55 -15.33 6.68
CA LEU A 427 6.75 -16.15 6.80
C LEU A 427 7.85 -15.58 5.93
N GLY A 428 9.08 -15.67 6.44
CA GLY A 428 10.27 -15.23 5.73
C GLY A 428 11.54 -15.89 6.25
N SER A 429 12.63 -15.58 5.58
CA SER A 429 13.98 -15.89 6.05
C SER A 429 14.89 -14.69 5.85
N ARG A 430 15.94 -14.59 6.62
CA ARG A 430 16.97 -13.55 6.50
C ARG A 430 18.30 -14.21 6.19
N ASP A 431 19.00 -13.74 5.16
CA ASP A 431 20.34 -14.26 4.89
C ASP A 431 21.41 -13.61 5.78
N ALA A 432 22.67 -14.09 5.64
CA ALA A 432 23.80 -13.61 6.43
C ALA A 432 24.15 -12.13 6.19
N ASP A 433 23.74 -11.56 5.04
CA ASP A 433 23.95 -10.14 4.70
C ASP A 433 22.75 -9.25 5.09
N GLY A 434 21.72 -9.83 5.73
CA GLY A 434 20.55 -9.13 6.25
C GLY A 434 19.43 -8.91 5.24
N PHE A 435 19.47 -9.53 4.06
CA PHE A 435 18.36 -9.46 3.11
C PHE A 435 17.20 -10.36 3.52
N LEU A 436 15.99 -9.83 3.45
CA LEU A 436 14.74 -10.50 3.83
C LEU A 436 14.07 -11.13 2.62
N PHE A 437 13.66 -12.40 2.71
CA PHE A 437 12.99 -13.16 1.66
C PHE A 437 11.59 -13.55 2.13
N TYR A 438 10.57 -13.28 1.30
CA TYR A 438 9.18 -13.63 1.58
C TYR A 438 8.89 -15.08 1.24
N GLN A 439 8.28 -15.80 2.20
CA GLN A 439 7.97 -17.23 2.07
C GLN A 439 6.46 -17.54 2.12
N GLY A 440 5.62 -16.50 2.19
CA GLY A 440 4.17 -16.65 2.18
C GLY A 440 3.49 -16.24 3.49
N ARG A 441 2.17 -16.50 3.56
CA ARG A 441 1.37 -16.26 4.76
C ARG A 441 1.33 -17.49 5.65
N ASN A 442 1.45 -17.30 6.95
CA ASN A 442 1.35 -18.40 7.93
C ASN A 442 -0.03 -19.09 7.90
N ASP A 443 -1.11 -18.32 7.63
CA ASP A 443 -2.48 -18.81 7.54
C ASP A 443 -2.81 -19.53 6.21
N SER A 444 -1.97 -19.41 5.19
CA SER A 444 -2.13 -20.08 3.89
C SER A 444 -1.22 -21.27 3.67
N ILE A 445 -0.38 -21.59 4.65
CA ILE A 445 0.51 -22.76 4.60
C ILE A 445 -0.28 -24.07 4.44
N ILE A 446 0.17 -24.88 3.49
CA ILE A 446 -0.37 -26.21 3.23
C ILE A 446 0.29 -27.20 4.19
N LYS A 447 -0.51 -27.82 5.07
CA LYS A 447 -0.02 -28.80 6.04
C LYS A 447 -0.18 -30.22 5.49
N THR A 448 0.88 -30.79 4.92
CA THR A 448 0.87 -32.11 4.28
C THR A 448 1.86 -33.04 4.94
N LYS A 449 1.39 -34.21 5.43
CA LYS A 449 2.22 -35.23 6.14
C LYS A 449 3.07 -34.66 7.29
N GLY A 450 2.57 -33.63 8.00
CA GLY A 450 3.33 -32.96 9.05
C GLY A 450 4.32 -31.90 8.55
N TYR A 451 4.51 -31.77 7.24
CA TYR A 451 5.33 -30.72 6.64
C TYR A 451 4.50 -29.47 6.37
N ARG A 452 5.16 -28.33 6.44
CA ARG A 452 4.62 -27.01 6.09
C ARG A 452 5.13 -26.64 4.71
N VAL A 453 4.22 -26.49 3.76
CA VAL A 453 4.55 -26.17 2.37
C VAL A 453 4.00 -24.79 2.03
N SER A 454 4.87 -23.90 1.60
CA SER A 454 4.48 -22.58 1.13
C SER A 454 3.75 -22.68 -0.22
N PRO A 455 2.51 -22.18 -0.33
CA PRO A 455 1.87 -22.06 -1.64
C PRO A 455 2.67 -21.21 -2.61
N VAL A 456 3.32 -20.17 -2.10
CA VAL A 456 4.11 -19.22 -2.91
C VAL A 456 5.29 -19.91 -3.58
N GLU A 457 5.96 -20.82 -2.90
CA GLU A 457 7.07 -21.60 -3.47
C GLU A 457 6.63 -22.45 -4.68
N ILE A 458 5.42 -23.02 -4.59
CA ILE A 458 4.84 -23.80 -5.68
C ILE A 458 4.44 -22.89 -6.84
N GLU A 459 3.79 -21.76 -6.53
CA GLU A 459 3.36 -20.77 -7.49
C GLU A 459 4.54 -20.19 -8.27
N ASP A 460 5.64 -19.87 -7.57
CA ASP A 460 6.87 -19.39 -8.20
C ASP A 460 7.44 -20.40 -9.18
N ALA A 461 7.57 -21.66 -8.75
CA ALA A 461 8.11 -22.71 -9.60
C ALA A 461 7.26 -22.94 -10.85
N LEU A 462 5.92 -22.99 -10.70
CA LEU A 462 5.01 -23.13 -11.85
C LEU A 462 5.04 -21.94 -12.80
N SER A 463 5.22 -20.71 -12.26
CA SER A 463 5.24 -19.47 -13.05
C SER A 463 6.44 -19.38 -14.00
N LEU A 464 7.47 -20.22 -13.81
CA LEU A 464 8.61 -20.31 -14.74
C LEU A 464 8.27 -21.06 -16.03
N HIS A 465 7.15 -21.79 -16.08
CA HIS A 465 6.74 -22.52 -17.26
C HIS A 465 6.05 -21.59 -18.28
N PRO A 466 6.44 -21.62 -19.58
CA PRO A 466 5.94 -20.69 -20.60
C PRO A 466 4.41 -20.70 -20.77
N ALA A 467 3.76 -21.82 -20.48
CA ALA A 467 2.31 -21.96 -20.59
C ALA A 467 1.55 -21.25 -19.45
N VAL A 468 2.20 -20.89 -18.34
CA VAL A 468 1.55 -20.36 -17.15
C VAL A 468 1.50 -18.83 -17.19
N ALA A 469 0.30 -18.28 -17.26
CA ALA A 469 0.06 -16.84 -17.12
C ALA A 469 -0.06 -16.43 -15.65
N GLU A 470 -0.84 -17.22 -14.87
CA GLU A 470 -1.05 -17.05 -13.44
C GLU A 470 -1.30 -18.42 -12.81
N CYS A 471 -0.87 -18.61 -11.57
CA CYS A 471 -1.22 -19.81 -10.82
C CYS A 471 -1.49 -19.50 -9.34
N LEU A 472 -2.20 -20.43 -8.70
CA LEU A 472 -2.56 -20.37 -7.28
C LEU A 472 -2.48 -21.78 -6.71
N ALA A 473 -1.71 -21.96 -5.63
CA ALA A 473 -1.64 -23.22 -4.90
C ALA A 473 -2.43 -23.14 -3.59
N VAL A 474 -3.15 -24.21 -3.27
CA VAL A 474 -3.91 -24.32 -2.02
C VAL A 474 -3.79 -25.73 -1.43
N GLY A 475 -4.03 -25.84 -0.12
CA GLY A 475 -4.20 -27.12 0.54
C GLY A 475 -5.65 -27.56 0.48
N GLU A 476 -5.94 -28.69 -0.17
CA GLU A 476 -7.23 -29.34 -0.06
C GLU A 476 -7.19 -30.46 0.97
N PRO A 477 -8.25 -30.65 1.79
CA PRO A 477 -8.32 -31.75 2.73
C PRO A 477 -8.08 -33.11 2.06
N ASP A 478 -7.23 -33.92 2.67
CA ASP A 478 -6.88 -35.26 2.19
C ASP A 478 -6.77 -36.21 3.39
N PRO A 479 -7.43 -37.38 3.36
CA PRO A 479 -7.49 -38.28 4.51
C PRO A 479 -6.14 -38.85 4.92
N ASP A 480 -5.21 -39.02 3.95
CA ASP A 480 -3.91 -39.66 4.21
C ASP A 480 -2.79 -38.64 4.42
N LEU A 481 -2.94 -37.44 3.87
CA LEU A 481 -1.92 -36.40 3.87
C LEU A 481 -2.23 -35.25 4.84
N GLY A 482 -3.45 -35.21 5.40
CA GLY A 482 -4.00 -34.04 6.08
C GLY A 482 -4.48 -32.99 5.06
N GLN A 483 -3.56 -32.49 4.24
CA GLN A 483 -3.86 -31.70 3.04
C GLN A 483 -3.01 -32.19 1.86
N LYS A 484 -3.61 -32.22 0.68
CA LYS A 484 -2.90 -32.37 -0.61
C LYS A 484 -2.67 -31.00 -1.23
N VAL A 485 -1.58 -30.87 -1.96
CA VAL A 485 -1.30 -29.66 -2.77
C VAL A 485 -2.12 -29.71 -4.04
N LYS A 486 -2.98 -28.71 -4.25
CA LYS A 486 -3.71 -28.49 -5.50
C LYS A 486 -3.30 -27.15 -6.11
N ALA A 487 -3.04 -27.14 -7.43
CA ALA A 487 -2.73 -25.95 -8.18
C ALA A 487 -3.87 -25.59 -9.13
N TYR A 488 -4.23 -24.31 -9.18
CA TYR A 488 -5.11 -23.71 -10.18
C TYR A 488 -4.26 -22.89 -11.14
N VAL A 489 -4.38 -23.13 -12.44
CA VAL A 489 -3.52 -22.53 -13.45
C VAL A 489 -4.35 -21.82 -14.51
N HIS A 490 -4.09 -20.54 -14.71
CA HIS A 490 -4.53 -19.78 -15.86
C HIS A 490 -3.43 -19.79 -16.92
N LEU A 491 -3.78 -20.21 -18.13
CA LEU A 491 -2.83 -20.37 -19.23
C LEU A 491 -2.61 -19.07 -20.00
N ASN A 492 -1.42 -18.92 -20.57
CA ASN A 492 -1.14 -17.94 -21.61
C ASN A 492 -1.98 -18.24 -22.87
N GLN A 493 -2.26 -17.20 -23.68
CA GLN A 493 -3.19 -17.27 -24.81
C GLN A 493 -2.79 -18.29 -25.90
N ASP A 494 -1.51 -18.62 -25.99
CA ASP A 494 -0.99 -19.56 -26.99
C ASP A 494 -1.14 -21.03 -26.57
N TYR A 495 -1.69 -21.31 -25.39
CA TYR A 495 -1.82 -22.65 -24.83
C TYR A 495 -3.28 -22.99 -24.56
N ALA A 496 -3.65 -24.24 -24.88
CA ALA A 496 -4.98 -24.78 -24.63
C ALA A 496 -4.97 -25.80 -23.47
N PRO A 497 -6.01 -25.81 -22.60
CA PRO A 497 -6.11 -26.80 -21.54
C PRO A 497 -6.25 -28.22 -22.09
N GLY A 498 -5.55 -29.17 -21.51
CA GLY A 498 -5.60 -30.59 -21.88
C GLY A 498 -4.81 -31.45 -20.91
N ASP A 499 -5.07 -32.78 -20.93
CA ASP A 499 -4.44 -33.71 -19.98
C ASP A 499 -2.92 -33.78 -20.19
N ALA A 500 -2.44 -33.74 -21.42
CA ALA A 500 -1.00 -33.75 -21.71
C ALA A 500 -0.28 -32.51 -21.09
N LEU A 501 -0.85 -31.32 -21.24
CA LEU A 501 -0.27 -30.10 -20.64
C LEU A 501 -0.39 -30.12 -19.11
N ARG A 502 -1.47 -30.71 -18.57
CA ARG A 502 -1.59 -30.90 -17.12
C ARG A 502 -0.46 -31.75 -16.55
N ASP A 503 -0.23 -32.89 -17.19
CA ASP A 503 0.82 -33.82 -16.80
C ASP A 503 2.21 -33.20 -16.96
N GLU A 504 2.44 -32.43 -18.03
CA GLU A 504 3.67 -31.65 -18.25
C GLU A 504 3.92 -30.65 -17.13
N LEU A 505 2.94 -29.83 -16.78
CA LEU A 505 3.06 -28.83 -15.72
C LEU A 505 3.29 -29.47 -14.34
N MET A 506 2.58 -30.56 -14.05
CA MET A 506 2.78 -31.31 -12.83
C MET A 506 4.18 -31.94 -12.78
N ALA A 507 4.67 -32.53 -13.87
CA ALA A 507 6.02 -33.08 -13.95
C ALA A 507 7.06 -31.97 -13.80
N PHE A 508 6.91 -30.85 -14.51
CA PHE A 508 7.80 -29.70 -14.45
C PHE A 508 8.09 -29.25 -13.00
N HIS A 509 7.03 -29.14 -12.18
CA HIS A 509 7.19 -28.82 -10.77
C HIS A 509 7.69 -30.02 -9.95
N ASN A 510 7.05 -31.20 -10.12
CA ASN A 510 7.22 -32.33 -9.23
C ASN A 510 8.58 -33.02 -9.36
N ASP A 511 9.25 -32.90 -10.48
CA ASP A 511 10.58 -33.48 -10.73
C ASP A 511 11.69 -32.64 -10.07
N ALA A 512 11.44 -31.35 -9.83
CA ALA A 512 12.38 -30.42 -9.21
C ALA A 512 12.18 -30.24 -7.69
N CYS A 513 11.14 -30.83 -7.07
CA CYS A 513 10.80 -30.57 -5.68
C CYS A 513 10.84 -31.79 -4.76
N ALA A 514 10.91 -31.56 -3.45
CA ALA A 514 10.81 -32.61 -2.43
C ALA A 514 9.44 -33.31 -2.47
N GLY A 515 9.39 -34.59 -2.16
CA GLY A 515 8.19 -35.42 -2.31
C GLY A 515 6.91 -34.92 -1.61
N PHE A 516 7.08 -34.19 -0.48
CA PHE A 516 5.98 -33.59 0.25
C PHE A 516 5.45 -32.28 -0.38
N LYS A 517 6.22 -31.63 -1.26
CA LYS A 517 5.84 -30.42 -2.01
C LYS A 517 5.12 -30.74 -3.33
N LYS A 518 5.02 -32.00 -3.71
CA LYS A 518 4.45 -32.42 -5.00
C LYS A 518 3.00 -32.00 -5.17
N ILE A 519 2.69 -31.34 -6.29
CA ILE A 519 1.33 -31.08 -6.73
C ILE A 519 0.63 -32.43 -6.96
N ARG A 520 -0.53 -32.63 -6.35
CA ARG A 520 -1.34 -33.83 -6.46
C ARG A 520 -2.52 -33.66 -7.41
N GLU A 521 -2.94 -32.42 -7.60
CA GLU A 521 -4.04 -32.08 -8.48
C GLU A 521 -3.77 -30.72 -9.14
N LEU A 522 -4.04 -30.61 -10.45
CA LEU A 522 -3.93 -29.36 -11.21
C LEU A 522 -5.22 -29.15 -12.01
N GLU A 523 -5.79 -27.95 -11.87
CA GLU A 523 -7.01 -27.54 -12.56
C GLU A 523 -6.75 -26.28 -13.39
N PHE A 524 -7.16 -26.29 -14.66
CA PHE A 524 -7.12 -25.10 -15.49
C PHE A 524 -8.33 -24.22 -15.23
N VAL A 525 -8.07 -22.93 -15.03
CA VAL A 525 -9.09 -21.92 -14.72
C VAL A 525 -8.96 -20.70 -15.62
N GLY A 526 -10.00 -19.87 -15.68
CA GLY A 526 -9.90 -18.53 -16.25
C GLY A 526 -9.02 -17.60 -15.39
N PRO A 527 -8.92 -16.31 -15.76
CA PRO A 527 -8.15 -15.34 -14.99
C PRO A 527 -8.53 -15.36 -13.51
N LEU A 528 -7.54 -15.35 -12.62
CA LEU A 528 -7.76 -15.41 -11.18
C LEU A 528 -8.52 -14.17 -10.70
N ARG A 529 -9.57 -14.39 -9.92
CA ARG A 529 -10.37 -13.28 -9.38
C ARG A 529 -9.55 -12.47 -8.37
N ARG A 530 -9.65 -11.15 -8.50
CA ARG A 530 -8.95 -10.20 -7.64
C ARG A 530 -9.94 -9.36 -6.86
N ASN A 531 -9.55 -8.94 -5.67
CA ASN A 531 -10.28 -7.94 -4.91
C ASN A 531 -10.11 -6.55 -5.57
N PRO A 532 -10.86 -5.52 -5.15
CA PRO A 532 -10.70 -4.16 -5.67
C PRO A 532 -9.27 -3.62 -5.57
N ASN A 533 -8.46 -4.21 -4.70
CA ASN A 533 -7.05 -3.88 -4.48
C ASN A 533 -6.09 -4.67 -5.39
N GLY A 534 -6.59 -5.41 -6.36
CA GLY A 534 -5.77 -6.19 -7.29
C GLY A 534 -5.24 -7.52 -6.75
N LYS A 535 -5.38 -7.83 -5.46
CA LYS A 535 -4.88 -9.07 -4.85
C LYS A 535 -5.80 -10.25 -5.18
N VAL A 536 -5.19 -11.40 -5.51
CA VAL A 536 -5.92 -12.66 -5.77
C VAL A 536 -6.71 -13.10 -4.54
N ILE A 537 -7.98 -13.45 -4.74
CA ILE A 537 -8.89 -13.92 -3.66
C ILE A 537 -8.71 -15.42 -3.48
N ARG A 538 -7.77 -15.84 -2.61
CA ARG A 538 -7.46 -17.25 -2.33
C ARG A 538 -8.63 -18.02 -1.72
N GLY A 539 -9.42 -17.41 -0.86
CA GLY A 539 -10.52 -18.06 -0.11
C GLY A 539 -11.61 -18.69 -0.97
N GLN A 540 -11.72 -18.36 -2.25
CA GLN A 540 -12.66 -19.00 -3.18
C GLN A 540 -12.20 -20.39 -3.64
N PHE A 541 -10.92 -20.68 -3.52
CA PHE A 541 -10.30 -21.93 -3.94
C PHE A 541 -9.98 -22.85 -2.75
N ALA A 542 -9.81 -22.29 -1.56
CA ALA A 542 -9.60 -23.06 -0.35
C ALA A 542 -10.96 -23.56 0.20
N LYS A 543 -11.28 -24.82 0.02
CA LYS A 543 -12.38 -25.48 0.76
C LYS A 543 -11.91 -25.70 2.21
N THR A 544 -12.07 -24.69 3.06
CA THR A 544 -11.84 -24.86 4.50
C THR A 544 -12.99 -25.69 5.08
N PRO A 545 -12.72 -26.78 5.83
CA PRO A 545 -13.78 -27.43 6.59
C PRO A 545 -14.34 -26.41 7.58
N THR A 546 -15.62 -26.12 7.50
CA THR A 546 -16.34 -25.40 8.55
C THR A 546 -16.09 -26.15 9.85
N LYS A 547 -15.35 -25.57 10.78
CA LYS A 547 -15.29 -26.12 12.15
C LYS A 547 -16.71 -26.07 12.69
N ILE A 548 -17.27 -27.28 12.93
CA ILE A 548 -18.46 -27.50 13.73
C ILE A 548 -18.17 -27.12 15.19
#